data_1ee60c791252bbec8cbb1027dcce62e3
#
_entry.id   1ee60c791252bbec8cbb1027dcce62e3
#
_cell.length_a   1.000
_cell.length_b   1.000
_cell.length_c   1.000
_cell.angle_alpha   90.00
_cell.angle_beta   90.00
_cell.angle_gamma   90.00
#
_symmetry.space_group_name_H-M   'P 1'
#
loop_
_entity.id
_entity.type
_entity.pdbx_description
1 polymer ?
#
loop_
_entity_poly.entity_id
_entity_poly.type
_entity_poly.pdbx_seq_one_letter_code
_entity_poly.pdbx_strand_id
1 'polypeptide(L)' 'ALSSEQIMVALDTKPGKIIGQANSFLLDLRLRKGILDREDAVKELLEWKNSLNN' A
#
# COMPACT_ATOMS: atom_id res chain seq x y z
N ALA A 1 -10.17 2.82 -1.22
CA ALA A 1 -8.72 2.89 -1.38
C ALA A 1 -8.10 3.75 -0.28
N LEU A 2 -6.84 3.49 0.05
CA LEU A 2 -6.13 4.25 1.06
C LEU A 2 -5.65 5.59 0.48
N SER A 3 -5.75 6.65 1.27
CA SER A 3 -5.15 7.91 0.90
C SER A 3 -3.64 7.88 1.14
N SER A 4 -2.92 8.87 0.60
CA SER A 4 -1.48 8.96 0.81
C SER A 4 -1.12 9.03 2.28
N GLU A 5 -1.91 9.77 3.07
CA GLU A 5 -1.68 9.88 4.51
C GLU A 5 -1.86 8.53 5.19
N GLN A 6 -2.87 7.79 4.81
CA GLN A 6 -3.12 6.46 5.37
C GLN A 6 -1.99 5.51 5.02
N ILE A 7 -1.47 5.60 3.81
CA ILE A 7 -0.34 4.78 3.38
C ILE A 7 0.91 5.13 4.20
N MET A 8 1.16 6.41 4.43
CA MET A 8 2.31 6.83 5.24
C MET A 8 2.23 6.30 6.67
N VAL A 9 1.04 6.35 7.26
CA VAL A 9 0.83 5.82 8.61
C VAL A 9 1.00 4.31 8.63
N ALA A 10 0.41 3.62 7.66
CA ALA A 10 0.47 2.16 7.59
C ALA A 10 1.91 1.66 7.41
N LEU A 11 2.69 2.34 6.58
CA LEU A 11 4.07 1.96 6.31
C LEU A 11 5.08 2.58 7.27
N ASP A 12 4.63 3.51 8.10
CA ASP A 12 5.50 4.24 9.02
C ASP A 12 6.68 4.84 8.28
N THR A 13 6.39 5.55 7.20
CA THR A 13 7.42 6.11 6.32
C THR A 13 7.09 7.55 5.96
N LYS A 14 8.09 8.26 5.48
CA LYS A 14 7.93 9.64 5.03
C LYS A 14 7.40 9.70 3.61
N PRO A 15 6.77 10.81 3.20
CA PRO A 15 6.33 10.97 1.82
C PRO A 15 7.53 10.92 0.86
N GLY A 16 7.34 10.28 -0.27
CA GLY A 16 8.41 10.12 -1.25
C GLY A 16 8.03 9.10 -2.30
N LYS A 17 9.03 8.56 -2.97
CA LYS A 17 8.81 7.58 -4.05
C LYS A 17 8.03 6.37 -3.59
N ILE A 18 8.24 5.93 -2.35
CA ILE A 18 7.56 4.75 -1.85
C ILE A 18 6.04 4.93 -1.80
N ILE A 19 5.58 6.16 -1.55
CA ILE A 19 4.15 6.43 -1.52
C ILE A 19 3.54 6.26 -2.92
N GLY A 20 4.23 6.75 -3.95
CA GLY A 20 3.80 6.55 -5.33
C GLY A 20 3.80 5.08 -5.71
N GLN A 21 4.83 4.36 -5.32
CA GLN A 21 4.93 2.92 -5.58
C GLN A 21 3.82 2.16 -4.86
N ALA A 22 3.53 2.53 -3.62
CA ALA A 22 2.47 1.92 -2.84
C ALA A 22 1.10 2.16 -3.49
N ASN A 23 0.85 3.37 -3.95
CA ASN A 23 -0.39 3.68 -4.66
C ASN A 23 -0.53 2.83 -5.92
N SER A 24 0.54 2.69 -6.69
CA SER A 24 0.54 1.85 -7.89
C SER A 24 0.28 0.40 -7.54
N PHE A 25 0.90 -0.08 -6.48
CA PHE A 25 0.69 -1.44 -6.00
C PHE A 25 -0.77 -1.68 -5.61
N LEU A 26 -1.36 -0.75 -4.87
CA LEU A 26 -2.75 -0.88 -4.44
C LEU A 26 -3.71 -0.83 -5.63
N LEU A 27 -3.43 0.01 -6.59
CA LEU A 27 -4.25 0.10 -7.80
C LEU A 27 -4.19 -1.21 -8.59
N ASP A 28 -3.01 -1.76 -8.76
CA ASP A 28 -2.80 -3.03 -9.44
C ASP A 28 -3.52 -4.16 -8.69
N LEU A 29 -3.41 -4.16 -7.37
CA LEU A 29 -4.07 -5.15 -6.53
C LEU A 29 -5.58 -5.08 -6.68
N ARG A 30 -6.12 -3.87 -6.73
CA ARG A 30 -7.55 -3.67 -6.94
C ARG A 30 -8.02 -4.22 -8.28
N LEU A 31 -7.19 -4.07 -9.31
CA LEU A 31 -7.52 -4.60 -10.64
C LEU A 31 -7.49 -6.13 -10.67
N ARG A 32 -6.63 -6.73 -9.87
CA ARG A 32 -6.51 -8.19 -9.83
C ARG A 32 -7.54 -8.83 -8.90
N LYS A 33 -7.69 -8.29 -7.71
CA LYS A 33 -8.51 -8.90 -6.65
C LYS A 33 -9.84 -8.19 -6.43
N GLY A 34 -10.03 -7.03 -7.06
CA GLY A 34 -11.21 -6.22 -6.84
C GLY A 34 -11.04 -5.30 -5.65
N ILE A 35 -12.14 -4.77 -5.16
CA ILE A 35 -12.13 -3.82 -4.06
C ILE A 35 -11.81 -4.55 -2.76
N LEU A 36 -10.77 -4.11 -2.08
CA LEU A 36 -10.38 -4.66 -0.79
C LEU A 36 -10.87 -3.79 0.35
N ASP A 37 -11.15 -4.42 1.49
CA ASP A 37 -11.40 -3.69 2.71
C ASP A 37 -10.12 -2.97 3.14
N ARG A 38 -10.30 -1.91 3.94
CA ARG A 38 -9.18 -1.13 4.43
C ARG A 38 -8.15 -2.00 5.15
N GLU A 39 -8.62 -2.91 5.99
CA GLU A 39 -7.72 -3.80 6.74
C GLU A 39 -6.94 -4.72 5.81
N ASP A 40 -7.59 -5.28 4.82
CA ASP A 40 -6.94 -6.15 3.84
C ASP A 40 -5.92 -5.36 3.02
N ALA A 41 -6.27 -4.14 2.62
CA ALA A 41 -5.36 -3.29 1.86
C ALA A 41 -4.11 -2.97 2.67
N VAL A 42 -4.27 -2.64 3.94
CA VAL A 42 -3.12 -2.35 4.83
C VAL A 42 -2.25 -3.58 5.00
N LYS A 43 -2.85 -4.74 5.18
CA LYS A 43 -2.12 -5.99 5.35
C LYS A 43 -1.28 -6.30 4.12
N GLU A 44 -1.88 -6.20 2.94
CA GLU A 44 -1.16 -6.45 1.68
C GLU A 44 -0.03 -5.44 1.50
N LEU A 45 -0.28 -4.20 1.88
CA LEU A 45 0.71 -3.15 1.77
C LEU A 45 1.93 -3.42 2.67
N LEU A 46 1.69 -3.88 3.88
CA LEU A 46 2.77 -4.24 4.80
C LEU A 46 3.60 -5.40 4.29
N GLU A 47 2.96 -6.41 3.73
CA GLU A 47 3.67 -7.54 3.13
C GLU A 47 4.51 -7.09 1.94
N TRP A 48 3.97 -6.20 1.13
CA TRP A 48 4.68 -5.63 0.00
C TRP A 48 5.93 -4.88 0.44
N LYS A 49 5.81 -4.07 1.49
CA LYS A 49 6.95 -3.34 2.02
C LYS A 49 8.02 -4.29 2.55
N ASN A 50 7.62 -5.32 3.26
CA ASN A 50 8.58 -6.33 3.75
C ASN A 50 9.33 -6.98 2.62
N SER A 51 8.65 -7.26 1.52
CA SER A 51 9.28 -7.84 0.35
C SER A 51 10.33 -6.91 -0.25
N LEU A 52 10.06 -5.60 -0.22
CA LEU A 52 11.01 -4.63 -0.74
C LEU A 52 12.27 -4.51 0.10
N ASN A 53 12.15 -4.74 1.39
CA ASN A 53 13.29 -4.62 2.32
C ASN A 53 14.17 -5.86 2.36
N ASN A 54 13.79 -6.87 1.65
CA ASN A 54 14.60 -8.07 1.50
C ASN A 54 15.41 -7.99 0.22
#